data_d18523f181841c9e2a4902afd9a9514a
#
_entry.id   d18523f181841c9e2a4902afd9a9514a
#
_cell.length_a   1.000
_cell.length_b   1.000
_cell.length_c   1.000
_cell.angle_alpha   90.00
_cell.angle_beta   90.00
_cell.angle_gamma   90.00
#
_symmetry.space_group_name_H-M   'P 1'
#
loop_
_entity.id
_entity.type
_entity.pdbx_description
1 polymer ?
#
loop_
_entity_poly.entity_id
_entity_poly.type
_entity_poly.pdbx_seq_one_letter_code
_entity_poly.pdbx_strand_id
1 'polypeptide(L)'
;VYPTDTMYAIGCNALCNSAIERICRIKGLDPRRSELSVICSSLSQAAEYARIDNRAFRILKNHLPGPFTFILPASTSLPKVFKGRKAVGIRIPSNPIATEIAEQLGNPIMTTSIPYDDVDEAMNPESIAMNFEREAAVMIDGGDGTTDVSTIIDLTDSSDPTILRQGVAVAEL
;
A
#
# COMPACT_ATOMS: atom_id res chain seq x y z
N VAL A 1 -6.85 -6.46 8.60
CA VAL A 1 -5.56 -7.06 8.27
C VAL A 1 -5.78 -8.06 7.14
N TYR A 2 -4.88 -8.14 6.17
CA TYR A 2 -5.03 -8.95 4.97
C TYR A 2 -3.66 -9.28 4.34
N PRO A 3 -3.56 -10.39 3.58
CA PRO A 3 -2.33 -10.74 2.86
C PRO A 3 -2.11 -9.83 1.65
N THR A 4 -0.85 -9.68 1.26
CA THR A 4 -0.45 -9.05 0.00
C THR A 4 0.54 -9.95 -0.74
N ASP A 5 1.12 -9.47 -1.83
CA ASP A 5 2.22 -10.11 -2.54
C ASP A 5 3.60 -9.90 -1.87
N THR A 6 3.60 -9.26 -0.73
CA THR A 6 4.71 -9.11 0.21
C THR A 6 4.22 -9.52 1.60
N MET A 7 4.69 -8.92 2.68
CA MET A 7 4.17 -9.20 4.02
C MET A 7 2.68 -8.84 4.16
N TYR A 8 2.03 -9.40 5.18
CA TYR A 8 0.70 -8.99 5.59
C TYR A 8 0.63 -7.49 5.84
N ALA A 9 -0.52 -6.91 5.57
CA ALA A 9 -0.76 -5.48 5.73
C ALA A 9 -1.97 -5.20 6.63
N ILE A 10 -1.92 -4.05 7.28
CA ILE A 10 -3.09 -3.44 7.91
C ILE A 10 -3.53 -2.26 7.06
N GLY A 11 -4.82 -2.17 6.80
CA GLY A 11 -5.37 -1.11 5.95
C GLY A 11 -6.81 -0.76 6.32
N CYS A 12 -7.26 0.33 5.72
CA CYS A 12 -8.63 0.80 5.86
C CYS A 12 -9.07 1.53 4.58
N ASN A 13 -10.36 1.82 4.48
CA ASN A 13 -10.85 2.71 3.43
C ASN A 13 -10.08 4.03 3.48
N ALA A 14 -9.39 4.37 2.39
CA ALA A 14 -8.60 5.59 2.29
C ALA A 14 -9.42 6.88 2.43
N LEU A 15 -10.74 6.81 2.31
CA LEU A 15 -11.65 7.93 2.51
C LEU A 15 -12.09 8.12 3.98
N CYS A 16 -11.74 7.18 4.88
CA CYS A 16 -12.10 7.22 6.28
C CYS A 16 -10.97 7.79 7.15
N ASN A 17 -10.99 9.09 7.43
CA ASN A 17 -9.94 9.76 8.20
C ASN A 17 -9.72 9.17 9.60
N SER A 18 -10.78 8.82 10.33
CA SER A 18 -10.67 8.24 11.68
C SER A 18 -10.00 6.87 11.67
N ALA A 19 -10.25 6.06 10.63
CA ALA A 19 -9.60 4.76 10.46
C ALA A 19 -8.11 4.91 10.12
N ILE A 20 -7.76 5.89 9.27
CA ILE A 20 -6.36 6.19 8.95
C ILE A 20 -5.60 6.64 10.20
N GLU A 21 -6.18 7.54 11.01
CA GLU A 21 -5.58 7.98 12.27
C GLU A 21 -5.39 6.83 13.26
N ARG A 22 -6.32 5.85 13.28
CA ARG A 22 -6.18 4.64 14.10
C ARG A 22 -5.00 3.79 13.64
N ILE A 23 -4.85 3.54 12.34
CA ILE A 23 -3.72 2.78 11.80
C ILE A 23 -2.41 3.51 12.07
N CYS A 24 -2.35 4.82 11.89
CA CYS A 24 -1.16 5.61 12.21
C CYS A 24 -0.75 5.47 13.69
N ARG A 25 -1.72 5.43 14.62
CA ARG A 25 -1.43 5.16 16.04
C ARG A 25 -0.86 3.76 16.27
N ILE A 26 -1.44 2.73 15.66
CA ILE A 26 -0.96 1.34 15.76
C ILE A 26 0.50 1.23 15.30
N LYS A 27 0.83 1.93 14.20
CA LYS A 27 2.18 1.93 13.61
C LYS A 27 3.14 2.95 14.25
N GLY A 28 2.68 3.80 15.16
CA GLY A 28 3.49 4.91 15.67
C GLY A 28 3.86 5.96 14.61
N LEU A 29 3.00 6.14 13.60
CA LEU A 29 3.24 7.03 12.47
C LEU A 29 2.54 8.38 12.67
N ASP A 30 3.21 9.47 12.25
CA ASP A 30 2.55 10.75 12.09
C ASP A 30 1.88 10.81 10.69
N PRO A 31 0.54 10.87 10.59
CA PRO A 31 -0.14 10.87 9.30
C PRO A 31 0.23 12.07 8.42
N ARG A 32 0.82 13.12 8.98
CA ARG A 32 1.24 14.31 8.23
C ARG A 32 2.64 14.18 7.63
N ARG A 33 3.49 13.31 8.21
CA ARG A 33 4.91 13.19 7.86
C ARG A 33 5.26 11.85 7.26
N SER A 34 4.55 10.79 7.66
CA SER A 34 4.85 9.43 7.23
C SER A 34 4.40 9.19 5.79
N GLU A 35 5.18 8.47 5.04
CA GLU A 35 4.81 8.00 3.70
C GLU A 35 3.72 6.94 3.84
N LEU A 36 2.52 7.29 3.39
CA LEU A 36 1.38 6.39 3.35
C LEU A 36 1.15 5.98 1.90
N SER A 37 0.91 4.69 1.71
CA SER A 37 0.58 4.13 0.41
C SER A 37 -0.90 3.77 0.34
N VAL A 38 -1.42 3.71 -0.87
CA VAL A 38 -2.76 3.19 -1.13
C VAL A 38 -2.70 2.00 -2.09
N ILE A 39 -3.47 0.97 -1.80
CA ILE A 39 -3.72 -0.13 -2.74
C ILE A 39 -4.92 0.28 -3.60
N CYS A 40 -4.72 0.18 -4.90
CA CYS A 40 -5.76 0.35 -5.92
C CYS A 40 -6.05 -1.00 -6.58
N SER A 41 -7.28 -1.18 -7.04
CA SER A 41 -7.68 -2.38 -7.80
C SER A 41 -7.18 -2.37 -9.24
N SER A 42 -6.88 -1.19 -9.78
CA SER A 42 -6.48 -1.00 -11.18
C SER A 42 -5.70 0.28 -11.40
N LEU A 43 -5.03 0.40 -12.55
CA LEU A 43 -4.40 1.64 -12.99
C LEU A 43 -5.43 2.77 -13.20
N SER A 44 -6.66 2.43 -13.59
CA SER A 44 -7.73 3.41 -13.72
C SER A 44 -8.09 4.03 -12.37
N GLN A 45 -8.24 3.21 -11.32
CA GLN A 45 -8.47 3.72 -9.97
C GLN A 45 -7.25 4.52 -9.46
N ALA A 46 -6.03 4.06 -9.73
CA ALA A 46 -4.81 4.79 -9.36
C ALA A 46 -4.75 6.20 -9.99
N ALA A 47 -5.19 6.35 -11.24
CA ALA A 47 -5.19 7.62 -11.95
C ALA A 47 -6.18 8.66 -11.37
N GLU A 48 -7.13 8.24 -10.54
CA GLU A 48 -8.00 9.17 -9.82
C GLU A 48 -7.25 9.87 -8.67
N TYR A 49 -6.26 9.20 -8.06
CA TYR A 49 -5.56 9.63 -6.85
C TYR A 49 -4.14 10.11 -7.09
N ALA A 50 -3.54 9.75 -8.22
CA ALA A 50 -2.20 10.16 -8.63
C ALA A 50 -2.20 10.72 -10.06
N ARG A 51 -1.30 11.65 -10.33
CA ARG A 51 -1.07 12.12 -11.70
C ARG A 51 -0.08 11.19 -12.38
N ILE A 52 -0.54 10.55 -13.45
CA ILE A 52 0.20 9.55 -14.20
C ILE A 52 0.36 10.05 -15.62
N ASP A 53 1.56 10.46 -16.00
CA ASP A 53 1.88 10.81 -17.37
C ASP A 53 2.15 9.55 -18.22
N ASN A 54 2.36 9.74 -19.52
CA ASN A 54 2.56 8.63 -20.47
C ASN A 54 3.81 7.79 -20.18
N ARG A 55 4.87 8.37 -19.59
CA ARG A 55 6.08 7.65 -19.24
C ARG A 55 5.88 6.84 -17.96
N ALA A 56 5.35 7.46 -16.92
CA ALA A 56 4.96 6.78 -15.70
C ALA A 56 3.98 5.64 -15.99
N PHE A 57 2.98 5.86 -16.85
CA PHE A 57 2.01 4.83 -17.23
C PHE A 57 2.69 3.59 -17.83
N ARG A 58 3.68 3.75 -18.71
CA ARG A 58 4.42 2.62 -19.29
C ARG A 58 5.18 1.85 -18.24
N ILE A 59 5.85 2.54 -17.32
CA ILE A 59 6.59 1.92 -16.22
C ILE A 59 5.61 1.15 -15.32
N LEU A 60 4.52 1.77 -14.90
CA LEU A 60 3.50 1.12 -14.07
C LEU A 60 2.92 -0.12 -14.74
N LYS A 61 2.58 -0.05 -16.02
CA LYS A 61 2.01 -1.16 -16.77
C LYS A 61 2.94 -2.38 -16.88
N ASN A 62 4.25 -2.15 -16.88
CA ASN A 62 5.24 -3.22 -16.97
C ASN A 62 5.50 -3.91 -15.62
N HIS A 63 5.15 -3.26 -14.49
CA HIS A 63 5.49 -3.73 -13.15
C HIS A 63 4.27 -4.09 -12.29
N LEU A 64 3.08 -3.63 -12.68
CA LEU A 64 1.85 -3.84 -11.91
C LEU A 64 0.83 -4.68 -12.70
N PRO A 65 0.13 -5.63 -12.03
CA PRO A 65 0.21 -5.95 -10.60
C PRO A 65 1.54 -6.59 -10.19
N GLY A 66 2.03 -6.23 -9.00
CA GLY A 66 3.30 -6.78 -8.51
C GLY A 66 3.77 -6.14 -7.20
N PRO A 67 4.88 -6.65 -6.62
CA PRO A 67 5.38 -6.24 -5.32
C PRO A 67 6.15 -4.91 -5.37
N PHE A 68 5.53 -3.92 -5.98
CA PHE A 68 6.07 -2.58 -6.14
C PHE A 68 5.22 -1.53 -5.44
N THR A 69 5.87 -0.46 -5.01
CA THR A 69 5.24 0.78 -4.53
C THR A 69 5.81 1.94 -5.35
N PHE A 70 4.95 2.63 -6.08
CA PHE A 70 5.35 3.79 -6.88
C PHE A 70 4.93 5.08 -6.20
N ILE A 71 5.90 5.94 -5.92
CA ILE A 71 5.63 7.30 -5.42
C ILE A 71 5.35 8.19 -6.62
N LEU A 72 4.14 8.72 -6.68
CA LEU A 72 3.64 9.51 -7.81
C LEU A 72 3.17 10.88 -7.32
N PRO A 73 3.17 11.91 -8.20
CA PRO A 73 2.57 13.19 -7.85
C PRO A 73 1.10 13.01 -7.47
N ALA A 74 0.71 13.54 -6.32
CA ALA A 74 -0.64 13.43 -5.82
C ALA A 74 -1.65 14.20 -6.69
N SER A 75 -2.85 13.64 -6.88
CA SER A 75 -3.98 14.36 -7.44
C SER A 75 -4.70 15.17 -6.36
N THR A 76 -5.64 16.02 -6.76
CA THR A 76 -6.48 16.80 -5.83
C THR A 76 -7.59 15.97 -5.19
N SER A 77 -7.83 14.74 -5.68
CA SER A 77 -8.89 13.83 -5.21
C SER A 77 -8.53 13.07 -3.94
N LEU A 78 -7.30 13.20 -3.44
CA LEU A 78 -6.85 12.53 -2.22
C LEU A 78 -7.65 12.98 -0.99
N PRO A 79 -7.94 12.07 -0.06
CA PRO A 79 -8.62 12.36 1.19
C PRO A 79 -7.93 13.45 2.02
N LYS A 80 -8.69 14.06 2.92
CA LYS A 80 -8.20 15.18 3.76
C LYS A 80 -6.94 14.88 4.55
N VAL A 81 -6.74 13.63 4.98
CA VAL A 81 -5.54 13.21 5.71
C VAL A 81 -4.28 13.32 4.85
N PHE A 82 -4.42 13.23 3.53
CA PHE A 82 -3.35 13.45 2.55
C PHE A 82 -3.27 14.90 2.08
N LYS A 83 -4.11 15.80 2.62
CA LYS A 83 -4.15 17.20 2.19
C LYS A 83 -2.79 17.87 2.41
N GLY A 84 -2.29 18.50 1.36
CA GLY A 84 -0.98 19.16 1.35
C GLY A 84 0.19 18.24 1.00
N ARG A 85 -0.04 16.95 0.80
CA ARG A 85 0.97 16.05 0.25
C ARG A 85 1.15 16.30 -1.24
N LYS A 86 2.41 16.34 -1.66
CA LYS A 86 2.77 16.48 -3.07
C LYS A 86 2.82 15.14 -3.79
N ALA A 87 2.96 14.05 -3.04
CA ALA A 87 3.11 12.71 -3.57
C ALA A 87 2.30 11.67 -2.76
N VAL A 88 2.00 10.55 -3.40
CA VAL A 88 1.30 9.41 -2.83
C VAL A 88 1.93 8.11 -3.32
N GLY A 89 2.06 7.12 -2.43
CA GLY A 89 2.48 5.78 -2.79
C GLY A 89 1.31 4.99 -3.38
N ILE A 90 1.47 4.43 -4.56
CA ILE A 90 0.49 3.59 -5.24
C ILE A 90 0.99 2.15 -5.29
N ARG A 91 0.12 1.21 -4.93
CA ARG A 91 0.33 -0.22 -5.08
C ARG A 91 -0.85 -0.85 -5.82
N ILE A 92 -0.57 -1.86 -6.63
CA ILE A 92 -1.54 -2.82 -7.16
C ILE A 92 -0.89 -4.19 -6.97
N PRO A 93 -1.13 -4.84 -5.80
CA PRO A 93 -0.52 -6.14 -5.52
C PRO A 93 -0.96 -7.22 -6.50
N SER A 94 -0.11 -8.20 -6.77
CA SER A 94 -0.51 -9.40 -7.52
C SER A 94 -1.35 -10.37 -6.68
N ASN A 95 -1.45 -10.16 -5.36
CA ASN A 95 -2.33 -10.94 -4.49
C ASN A 95 -3.80 -10.59 -4.77
N PRO A 96 -4.64 -11.57 -5.17
CA PRO A 96 -6.02 -11.31 -5.56
C PRO A 96 -6.90 -10.86 -4.38
N ILE A 97 -6.58 -11.24 -3.14
CA ILE A 97 -7.36 -10.83 -1.96
C ILE A 97 -7.26 -9.32 -1.77
N ALA A 98 -6.05 -8.76 -1.82
CA ALA A 98 -5.85 -7.33 -1.62
C ALA A 98 -6.51 -6.47 -2.71
N THR A 99 -6.44 -6.91 -3.97
CA THR A 99 -7.07 -6.20 -5.09
C THR A 99 -8.59 -6.33 -5.07
N GLU A 100 -9.12 -7.50 -4.73
CA GLU A 100 -10.56 -7.74 -4.58
C GLU A 100 -11.18 -6.85 -3.48
N ILE A 101 -10.50 -6.70 -2.34
CA ILE A 101 -10.96 -5.80 -1.28
C ILE A 101 -11.08 -4.36 -1.80
N ALA A 102 -10.09 -3.87 -2.55
CA ALA A 102 -10.13 -2.52 -3.11
C ALA A 102 -11.23 -2.37 -4.17
N GLU A 103 -11.47 -3.41 -4.96
CA GLU A 103 -12.52 -3.43 -5.99
C GLU A 103 -13.91 -3.43 -5.35
N GLN A 104 -14.18 -4.32 -4.40
CA GLN A 104 -15.47 -4.41 -3.70
C GLN A 104 -15.76 -3.15 -2.86
N LEU A 105 -14.73 -2.56 -2.29
CA LEU A 105 -14.86 -1.30 -1.55
C LEU A 105 -15.20 -0.12 -2.48
N GLY A 106 -14.83 -0.19 -3.76
CA GLY A 106 -14.97 0.89 -4.73
C GLY A 106 -14.08 2.11 -4.45
N ASN A 107 -13.15 1.99 -3.47
CA ASN A 107 -12.22 3.02 -3.04
C ASN A 107 -10.84 2.39 -2.78
N PRO A 108 -9.75 3.14 -2.90
CA PRO A 108 -8.44 2.62 -2.52
C PRO A 108 -8.36 2.33 -1.03
N ILE A 109 -7.49 1.39 -0.67
CA ILE A 109 -7.19 1.03 0.71
C ILE A 109 -5.93 1.78 1.12
N MET A 110 -6.00 2.64 2.13
CA MET A 110 -4.79 3.11 2.80
C MET A 110 -4.14 1.91 3.49
N THR A 111 -2.89 1.67 3.21
CA THR A 111 -2.19 0.45 3.58
C THR A 111 -0.82 0.72 4.19
N THR A 112 -0.43 -0.12 5.12
CA THR A 112 0.94 -0.22 5.62
C THR A 112 1.21 -1.66 6.05
N SER A 113 2.48 -2.09 6.03
CA SER A 113 2.84 -3.40 6.58
C SER A 113 2.44 -3.52 8.05
N ILE A 114 2.07 -4.72 8.51
CA ILE A 114 1.87 -4.95 9.95
C ILE A 114 3.18 -4.69 10.71
N PRO A 115 3.15 -4.11 11.93
CA PRO A 115 4.28 -4.19 12.83
C PRO A 115 4.42 -5.62 13.38
N TYR A 116 5.63 -6.05 13.63
CA TYR A 116 5.94 -7.33 14.28
C TYR A 116 7.26 -7.21 15.04
N ASP A 117 7.38 -7.97 16.12
CA ASP A 117 8.60 -8.07 16.92
C ASP A 117 9.38 -9.36 16.57
N ASP A 118 8.66 -10.41 16.15
CA ASP A 118 9.21 -11.70 15.74
C ASP A 118 8.77 -12.06 14.31
N VAL A 119 9.70 -12.60 13.54
CA VAL A 119 9.47 -13.00 12.13
C VAL A 119 8.37 -14.06 12.02
N ASP A 120 8.37 -15.04 12.90
CA ASP A 120 7.37 -16.12 12.89
C ASP A 120 5.96 -15.58 13.17
N GLU A 121 5.84 -14.55 14.04
CA GLU A 121 4.58 -13.85 14.29
C GLU A 121 4.06 -13.11 13.06
N ALA A 122 4.94 -12.60 12.21
CA ALA A 122 4.56 -11.90 10.99
C ALA A 122 4.16 -12.83 9.84
N MET A 123 4.51 -14.09 9.93
CA MET A 123 4.28 -15.09 8.89
C MET A 123 3.07 -15.99 9.17
N ASN A 124 2.78 -16.25 10.44
CA ASN A 124 1.69 -17.16 10.84
C ASN A 124 0.35 -16.41 10.96
N PRO A 125 -0.70 -16.78 10.18
CA PRO A 125 -1.99 -16.09 10.21
C PRO A 125 -2.68 -16.12 11.57
N GLU A 126 -2.54 -17.21 12.35
CA GLU A 126 -3.15 -17.31 13.70
C GLU A 126 -2.49 -16.32 14.66
N SER A 127 -1.16 -16.22 14.63
CA SER A 127 -0.40 -15.25 15.43
C SER A 127 -0.76 -13.81 15.05
N ILE A 128 -0.87 -13.53 13.75
CA ILE A 128 -1.30 -12.22 13.25
C ILE A 128 -2.72 -11.90 13.75
N ALA A 129 -3.65 -12.85 13.67
CA ALA A 129 -5.01 -12.66 14.12
C ALA A 129 -5.07 -12.35 15.62
N MET A 130 -4.32 -13.07 16.45
CA MET A 130 -4.22 -12.84 17.90
C MET A 130 -3.63 -11.46 18.21
N ASN A 131 -2.56 -11.08 17.53
CA ASN A 131 -1.87 -9.81 17.76
C ASN A 131 -2.73 -8.59 17.39
N PHE A 132 -3.64 -8.74 16.41
CA PHE A 132 -4.50 -7.66 15.94
C PHE A 132 -5.98 -7.79 16.33
N GLU A 133 -6.34 -8.73 17.21
CA GLU A 133 -7.73 -8.98 17.62
C GLU A 133 -8.47 -7.72 18.10
N ARG A 134 -7.78 -6.82 18.80
CA ARG A 134 -8.35 -5.58 19.33
C ARG A 134 -8.25 -4.39 18.38
N GLU A 135 -7.29 -4.43 17.50
CA GLU A 135 -6.95 -3.32 16.58
C GLU A 135 -7.69 -3.42 15.26
N ALA A 136 -7.87 -4.62 14.73
CA ALA A 136 -8.49 -4.85 13.44
C ALA A 136 -9.92 -5.34 13.58
N ALA A 137 -10.85 -4.79 12.80
CA ALA A 137 -12.23 -5.27 12.75
C ALA A 137 -12.34 -6.61 12.00
N VAL A 138 -11.45 -6.86 11.05
CA VAL A 138 -11.40 -8.06 10.22
C VAL A 138 -9.96 -8.48 10.00
N MET A 139 -9.71 -9.77 10.12
CA MET A 139 -8.50 -10.44 9.66
C MET A 139 -8.87 -11.44 8.57
N ILE A 140 -8.21 -11.35 7.43
CA ILE A 140 -8.39 -12.29 6.32
C ILE A 140 -7.18 -13.21 6.29
N ASP A 141 -7.42 -14.50 6.51
CA ASP A 141 -6.42 -15.53 6.40
C ASP A 141 -6.21 -15.87 4.91
N GLY A 142 -5.03 -15.64 4.43
CA GLY A 142 -4.58 -15.97 3.07
C GLY A 142 -3.46 -17.01 3.04
N GLY A 143 -3.27 -17.75 4.15
CA GLY A 143 -2.15 -18.66 4.33
C GLY A 143 -0.92 -17.97 4.93
N ASP A 144 0.18 -18.70 4.97
CA ASP A 144 1.44 -18.21 5.53
C ASP A 144 1.90 -16.93 4.82
N GLY A 145 2.35 -15.99 5.63
CA GLY A 145 2.90 -14.73 5.16
C GLY A 145 4.39 -14.83 4.78
N THR A 146 4.96 -13.67 4.50
CA THR A 146 6.40 -13.49 4.27
C THR A 146 6.86 -12.20 4.94
N THR A 147 8.15 -12.04 5.11
CA THR A 147 8.77 -10.78 5.54
C THR A 147 9.32 -9.96 4.38
N ASP A 148 9.05 -10.38 3.16
CA ASP A 148 9.44 -9.66 1.95
C ASP A 148 8.81 -8.27 1.92
N VAL A 149 9.57 -7.30 1.43
CA VAL A 149 9.11 -5.92 1.28
C VAL A 149 9.00 -5.54 -0.19
N SER A 150 8.10 -4.61 -0.50
CA SER A 150 7.96 -4.06 -1.85
C SER A 150 9.18 -3.24 -2.26
N THR A 151 9.52 -3.27 -3.54
CA THR A 151 10.46 -2.30 -4.13
C THR A 151 9.75 -0.95 -4.24
N ILE A 152 10.39 0.11 -3.73
CA ILE A 152 9.83 1.47 -3.77
C ILE A 152 10.56 2.28 -4.83
N ILE A 153 9.80 2.85 -5.75
CA ILE A 153 10.31 3.63 -6.87
C ILE A 153 9.67 5.02 -6.82
N ASP A 154 10.50 6.05 -6.83
CA ASP A 154 10.05 7.43 -7.00
C ASP A 154 9.86 7.72 -8.49
N LEU A 155 8.64 8.07 -8.84
CA LEU A 155 8.20 8.53 -10.15
C LEU A 155 7.55 9.93 -10.07
N THR A 156 7.89 10.72 -9.06
CA THR A 156 7.43 12.12 -8.97
C THR A 156 7.96 12.95 -10.15
N ASP A 157 9.15 12.58 -10.65
CA ASP A 157 9.64 12.94 -11.98
C ASP A 157 9.81 11.65 -12.80
N SER A 158 8.89 11.40 -13.72
CA SER A 158 8.93 10.20 -14.57
C SER A 158 10.11 10.19 -15.57
N SER A 159 10.79 11.33 -15.76
CA SER A 159 11.99 11.41 -16.61
C SER A 159 13.25 10.91 -15.90
N ASP A 160 13.24 10.86 -14.56
CA ASP A 160 14.36 10.42 -13.72
C ASP A 160 13.88 9.48 -12.60
N PRO A 161 13.44 8.24 -12.95
CA PRO A 161 12.97 7.27 -11.96
C PRO A 161 14.08 6.88 -10.98
N THR A 162 13.75 6.85 -9.67
CA THR A 162 14.74 6.54 -8.63
C THR A 162 14.24 5.41 -7.74
N ILE A 163 15.05 4.37 -7.53
CA ILE A 163 14.77 3.30 -6.58
C ILE A 163 15.11 3.81 -5.17
N LEU A 164 14.08 4.04 -4.34
CA LEU A 164 14.23 4.46 -2.95
C LEU A 164 14.52 3.29 -2.01
N ARG A 165 13.98 2.12 -2.33
CA ARG A 165 14.21 0.87 -1.61
C ARG A 165 14.15 -0.30 -2.59
N GLN A 166 15.20 -1.12 -2.58
CA GLN A 166 15.16 -2.41 -3.24
C GLN A 166 14.42 -3.41 -2.33
N GLY A 167 13.34 -3.98 -2.84
CA GLY A 167 12.59 -5.05 -2.20
C GLY A 167 12.79 -6.38 -2.93
N VAL A 168 11.77 -7.25 -2.86
CA VAL A 168 11.82 -8.61 -3.42
C VAL A 168 11.92 -8.63 -4.95
N ALA A 169 11.33 -7.66 -5.65
CA ALA A 169 11.34 -7.60 -7.10
C ALA A 169 12.34 -6.56 -7.64
N VAL A 170 13.04 -6.92 -8.71
CA VAL A 170 13.95 -6.03 -9.44
C VAL A 170 13.13 -5.21 -10.43
N ALA A 171 13.35 -3.89 -10.46
CA ALA A 171 12.70 -2.99 -11.39
C ALA A 171 13.56 -2.78 -12.63
N GLU A 172 12.93 -2.81 -13.81
CA GLU A 172 13.51 -2.38 -15.09
C GLU A 172 12.93 -0.99 -15.42
N LEU A 173 13.75 0.06 -15.30
CA LEU A 173 13.33 1.47 -15.40
C LEU A 173 13.77 2.11 -16.72
#